data_0c41145f01179f9658c9049e8f0c4213
#
_entry.id   0c41145f01179f9658c9049e8f0c4213
#
_cell.length_a   1.000
_cell.length_b   1.000
_cell.length_c   1.000
_cell.angle_alpha   90.00
_cell.angle_beta   90.00
_cell.angle_gamma   90.00
#
_symmetry.space_group_name_H-M   'P 1'
#
loop_
_entity.id
_entity.type
_entity.pdbx_description
1 polymer ?
#
loop_
_entity_poly.entity_id
_entity_poly.type
_entity_poly.pdbx_seq_one_letter_code
_entity_poly.pdbx_strand_id
1 'polypeptide(L)'
;MDKNISFTLKVWRQKGPKDKGHFDTFQMKDIPGDTSFLEMMDILNEQLINEGKEPIVFDHDCREGICGMCSMYINGHPHGPATGATTCQIYMRRFKDGDTITVEPWRSAGFPVIRDLMVDRSAYDKIMQAGGYVSIKTGGIPDANAIPIAKPIADEAMDAAACIGCGACVAACKNGSAMLFVSAKVSQLALLPQGKVEAARRAKAMLSKMDELGFGNCTNTRACEAECPKLVSISNIARLNREFIAAKLKD
;
A
#
# COMPACT_ATOMS: atom_id res chain seq x y z
N MET A 1 1.67 -32.56 2.91
CA MET A 1 1.20 -31.69 4.00
C MET A 1 2.37 -30.78 4.36
N ASP A 2 2.19 -29.49 4.37
CA ASP A 2 3.23 -28.55 4.77
C ASP A 2 3.58 -28.78 6.24
N LYS A 3 4.89 -28.74 6.54
CA LYS A 3 5.39 -29.03 7.88
C LYS A 3 5.00 -27.90 8.84
N ASN A 4 4.57 -28.23 10.05
CA ASN A 4 4.39 -27.24 11.10
C ASN A 4 5.73 -26.63 11.49
N ILE A 5 5.74 -25.36 11.85
CA ILE A 5 6.93 -24.62 12.26
C ILE A 5 6.73 -23.96 13.63
N SER A 6 7.81 -23.84 14.37
CA SER A 6 7.88 -23.09 15.62
C SER A 6 8.93 -22.00 15.47
N PHE A 7 8.65 -20.79 15.93
CA PHE A 7 9.50 -19.63 15.68
C PHE A 7 9.31 -18.56 16.76
N THR A 8 10.24 -17.62 16.82
CA THR A 8 10.15 -16.44 17.68
C THR A 8 9.52 -15.30 16.89
N LEU A 9 8.42 -14.73 17.39
CA LEU A 9 7.76 -13.57 16.82
C LEU A 9 8.03 -12.32 17.67
N LYS A 10 8.60 -11.27 17.09
CA LYS A 10 8.80 -9.97 17.72
C LYS A 10 7.84 -8.97 17.09
N VAL A 11 6.89 -8.47 17.89
CA VAL A 11 5.86 -7.54 17.41
C VAL A 11 6.03 -6.19 18.09
N TRP A 12 5.98 -5.14 17.31
CA TRP A 12 5.99 -3.78 17.81
C TRP A 12 4.71 -3.46 18.56
N ARG A 13 4.86 -2.90 19.76
CA ARG A 13 3.78 -2.41 20.62
C ARG A 13 3.93 -0.93 20.84
N GLN A 14 2.85 -0.18 20.64
CA GLN A 14 2.82 1.26 20.82
C GLN A 14 1.40 1.72 21.15
N LYS A 15 1.22 2.46 22.23
CA LYS A 15 -0.12 2.89 22.70
C LYS A 15 -0.69 4.06 21.91
N GLY A 16 0.13 4.78 21.15
CA GLY A 16 -0.30 5.94 20.38
C GLY A 16 0.87 6.71 19.77
N PRO A 17 0.61 7.80 19.02
CA PRO A 17 1.62 8.54 18.25
C PRO A 17 2.77 9.11 19.09
N LYS A 18 2.51 9.41 20.36
CA LYS A 18 3.49 10.00 21.30
C LYS A 18 4.24 8.97 22.13
N ASP A 19 3.83 7.71 22.08
CA ASP A 19 4.50 6.63 22.79
C ASP A 19 5.77 6.21 22.06
N LYS A 20 6.83 5.92 22.82
CA LYS A 20 8.11 5.49 22.27
C LYS A 20 8.04 4.11 21.61
N GLY A 21 7.11 3.27 22.07
CA GLY A 21 6.95 1.89 21.63
C GLY A 21 8.10 0.97 22.05
N HIS A 22 7.88 -0.33 21.89
CA HIS A 22 8.85 -1.38 22.17
C HIS A 22 8.47 -2.67 21.43
N PHE A 23 9.37 -3.66 21.42
CA PHE A 23 9.06 -5.00 20.92
C PHE A 23 8.64 -5.92 22.04
N ASP A 24 7.50 -6.58 21.89
CA ASP A 24 7.15 -7.78 22.64
C ASP A 24 7.63 -9.02 21.88
N THR A 25 8.02 -10.06 22.62
CA THR A 25 8.54 -11.30 22.05
C THR A 25 7.63 -12.47 22.44
N PHE A 26 7.18 -13.23 21.46
CA PHE A 26 6.29 -14.37 21.60
C PHE A 26 6.95 -15.63 21.02
N GLN A 27 6.68 -16.79 21.64
CA GLN A 27 7.09 -18.09 21.13
C GLN A 27 5.89 -18.76 20.47
N MET A 28 5.87 -18.77 19.15
CA MET A 28 4.86 -19.46 18.38
C MET A 28 5.27 -20.91 18.19
N LYS A 29 4.36 -21.84 18.50
CA LYS A 29 4.66 -23.27 18.45
C LYS A 29 3.69 -23.99 17.53
N ASP A 30 4.23 -24.90 16.75
CA ASP A 30 3.46 -25.86 15.96
C ASP A 30 2.43 -25.21 15.00
N ILE A 31 2.81 -24.08 14.38
CA ILE A 31 1.98 -23.37 13.41
C ILE A 31 2.01 -24.09 12.07
N PRO A 32 0.85 -24.49 11.50
CA PRO A 32 0.81 -25.14 10.19
C PRO A 32 1.35 -24.25 9.07
N GLY A 33 2.11 -24.82 8.14
CA GLY A 33 2.73 -24.06 7.06
C GLY A 33 1.75 -23.44 6.06
N ASP A 34 0.53 -23.96 5.97
CA ASP A 34 -0.57 -23.45 5.13
C ASP A 34 -1.41 -22.35 5.81
N THR A 35 -1.15 -22.06 7.08
CA THR A 35 -1.73 -20.89 7.77
C THR A 35 -1.23 -19.61 7.12
N SER A 36 -2.13 -18.66 6.85
CA SER A 36 -1.73 -17.31 6.40
C SER A 36 -1.08 -16.51 7.54
N PHE A 37 -0.29 -15.48 7.19
CA PHE A 37 0.34 -14.63 8.19
C PHE A 37 -0.69 -13.93 9.10
N LEU A 38 -1.83 -13.52 8.56
CA LEU A 38 -2.89 -12.90 9.37
C LEU A 38 -3.59 -13.90 10.29
N GLU A 39 -3.82 -15.13 9.85
CA GLU A 39 -4.35 -16.20 10.73
C GLU A 39 -3.37 -16.52 11.86
N MET A 40 -2.08 -16.53 11.59
CA MET A 40 -1.05 -16.67 12.63
C MET A 40 -1.13 -15.53 13.65
N MET A 41 -1.36 -14.30 13.22
CA MET A 41 -1.59 -13.15 14.11
C MET A 41 -2.90 -13.28 14.89
N ASP A 42 -3.96 -13.84 14.30
CA ASP A 42 -5.21 -14.13 15.01
C ASP A 42 -5.00 -15.20 16.10
N ILE A 43 -4.24 -16.27 15.81
CA ILE A 43 -3.86 -17.30 16.79
C ILE A 43 -3.11 -16.68 17.96
N LEU A 44 -2.16 -15.78 17.70
CA LEU A 44 -1.47 -15.05 18.76
C LEU A 44 -2.44 -14.22 19.60
N ASN A 45 -3.33 -13.49 18.95
CA ASN A 45 -4.31 -12.65 19.65
C ASN A 45 -5.27 -13.47 20.52
N GLU A 46 -5.71 -14.63 20.04
CA GLU A 46 -6.53 -15.56 20.82
C GLU A 46 -5.78 -16.05 22.06
N GLN A 47 -4.50 -16.41 21.93
CA GLN A 47 -3.66 -16.79 23.06
C GLN A 47 -3.54 -15.66 24.09
N LEU A 48 -3.29 -14.43 23.63
CA LEU A 48 -3.18 -13.27 24.51
C LEU A 48 -4.48 -13.00 25.28
N ILE A 49 -5.61 -13.07 24.59
CA ILE A 49 -6.94 -12.88 25.20
C ILE A 49 -7.20 -13.94 26.28
N ASN A 50 -6.91 -15.21 25.98
CA ASN A 50 -7.07 -16.31 26.92
C ASN A 50 -6.16 -16.18 28.16
N GLU A 51 -5.01 -15.53 27.99
CA GLU A 51 -4.08 -15.21 29.09
C GLU A 51 -4.47 -13.90 29.84
N GLY A 52 -5.54 -13.23 29.46
CA GLY A 52 -5.96 -11.94 30.03
C GLY A 52 -5.03 -10.77 29.65
N LYS A 53 -4.26 -10.90 28.57
CA LYS A 53 -3.37 -9.87 28.04
C LYS A 53 -4.03 -9.08 26.90
N GLU A 54 -3.56 -7.85 26.66
CA GLU A 54 -4.03 -7.04 25.54
C GLU A 54 -3.60 -7.64 24.18
N PRO A 55 -4.54 -7.87 23.26
CA PRO A 55 -4.21 -8.33 21.92
C PRO A 55 -3.40 -7.29 21.12
N ILE A 56 -2.73 -7.74 20.08
CA ILE A 56 -2.05 -6.88 19.10
C ILE A 56 -3.09 -6.19 18.21
N VAL A 57 -3.02 -4.88 18.09
CA VAL A 57 -3.89 -4.12 17.19
C VAL A 57 -3.25 -4.02 15.82
N PHE A 58 -3.95 -4.51 14.80
CA PHE A 58 -3.55 -4.41 13.39
C PHE A 58 -4.78 -4.34 12.48
N ASP A 59 -4.60 -3.71 11.32
CA ASP A 59 -5.65 -3.61 10.31
C ASP A 59 -5.69 -4.84 9.40
N HIS A 60 -6.88 -5.32 9.14
CA HIS A 60 -7.17 -6.33 8.13
C HIS A 60 -8.64 -6.21 7.68
N ASP A 61 -8.95 -6.67 6.46
CA ASP A 61 -10.32 -6.68 5.95
C ASP A 61 -10.52 -7.83 4.95
N CYS A 62 -10.25 -7.63 3.66
CA CYS A 62 -10.62 -8.58 2.60
C CYS A 62 -9.95 -9.96 2.71
N ARG A 63 -8.74 -10.05 3.23
CA ARG A 63 -7.86 -11.25 3.24
C ARG A 63 -7.59 -11.86 1.86
N GLU A 64 -7.87 -11.11 0.79
CA GLU A 64 -7.74 -11.52 -0.62
C GLU A 64 -6.73 -10.68 -1.42
N GLY A 65 -5.98 -9.81 -0.74
CA GLY A 65 -4.95 -8.99 -1.37
C GLY A 65 -5.47 -7.81 -2.19
N ILE A 66 -6.68 -7.31 -1.94
CA ILE A 66 -7.32 -6.25 -2.76
C ILE A 66 -7.69 -4.98 -2.01
N CYS A 67 -7.80 -4.99 -0.68
CA CYS A 67 -8.23 -3.81 0.08
C CYS A 67 -7.09 -2.87 0.53
N GLY A 68 -5.85 -3.37 0.60
CA GLY A 68 -4.69 -2.61 1.07
C GLY A 68 -4.64 -2.35 2.59
N MET A 69 -5.49 -3.00 3.41
CA MET A 69 -5.57 -2.72 4.85
C MET A 69 -4.46 -3.40 5.68
N CYS A 70 -4.01 -4.60 5.32
CA CYS A 70 -3.05 -5.41 6.07
C CYS A 70 -1.61 -4.85 6.01
N SER A 71 -1.44 -3.60 6.43
CA SER A 71 -0.22 -2.80 6.26
C SER A 71 0.74 -3.02 7.42
N MET A 72 1.80 -3.80 7.20
CA MET A 72 2.88 -3.98 8.18
C MET A 72 4.19 -4.38 7.50
N TYR A 73 5.31 -4.08 8.15
CA TYR A 73 6.60 -4.67 7.82
C TYR A 73 6.70 -6.07 8.41
N ILE A 74 7.24 -6.99 7.63
CA ILE A 74 7.67 -8.30 8.10
C ILE A 74 9.15 -8.46 7.74
N ASN A 75 10.00 -8.60 8.73
CA ASN A 75 11.46 -8.66 8.57
C ASN A 75 12.03 -7.48 7.77
N GLY A 76 11.48 -6.28 7.97
CA GLY A 76 11.93 -5.05 7.30
C GLY A 76 11.41 -4.85 5.87
N HIS A 77 10.60 -5.79 5.34
CA HIS A 77 9.97 -5.66 4.02
C HIS A 77 8.49 -5.27 4.16
N PRO A 78 8.02 -4.21 3.48
CA PRO A 78 6.60 -3.90 3.41
C PRO A 78 5.81 -5.09 2.85
N HIS A 79 4.78 -5.52 3.58
CA HIS A 79 4.00 -6.73 3.32
C HIS A 79 4.77 -8.07 3.41
N GLY A 80 6.06 -8.06 3.78
CA GLY A 80 6.86 -9.28 3.92
C GLY A 80 7.72 -9.63 2.70
N PRO A 81 8.43 -10.76 2.74
CA PRO A 81 9.52 -11.06 1.81
C PRO A 81 9.07 -11.53 0.42
N ALA A 82 7.77 -11.67 0.16
CA ALA A 82 7.27 -12.17 -1.12
C ALA A 82 6.95 -11.02 -2.09
N THR A 83 7.63 -10.98 -3.23
CA THR A 83 7.35 -10.01 -4.29
C THR A 83 5.92 -10.14 -4.83
N GLY A 84 5.24 -9.02 -5.04
CA GLY A 84 3.91 -8.99 -5.62
C GLY A 84 2.79 -9.56 -4.73
N ALA A 85 3.03 -9.65 -3.41
CA ALA A 85 2.07 -10.17 -2.45
C ALA A 85 1.79 -9.17 -1.32
N THR A 86 0.57 -9.19 -0.81
CA THR A 86 0.18 -8.48 0.41
C THR A 86 0.37 -9.37 1.62
N THR A 87 0.43 -8.80 2.83
CA THR A 87 0.59 -9.56 4.09
C THR A 87 -0.43 -10.71 4.23
N CYS A 88 -1.69 -10.48 3.85
CA CYS A 88 -2.73 -11.51 3.91
C CYS A 88 -2.55 -12.67 2.92
N GLN A 89 -1.62 -12.55 1.97
CA GLN A 89 -1.27 -13.58 0.99
C GLN A 89 0.09 -14.24 1.28
N ILE A 90 0.71 -13.88 2.42
CA ILE A 90 1.91 -14.57 2.91
C ILE A 90 1.47 -15.77 3.74
N TYR A 91 2.06 -16.93 3.47
CA TYR A 91 1.81 -18.17 4.21
C TYR A 91 3.01 -18.55 5.05
N MET A 92 2.77 -19.22 6.19
CA MET A 92 3.82 -19.54 7.16
C MET A 92 4.88 -20.52 6.62
N ARG A 93 4.59 -21.31 5.58
CA ARG A 93 5.58 -22.13 4.84
C ARG A 93 6.70 -21.32 4.18
N ARG A 94 6.57 -19.99 4.09
CA ARG A 94 7.65 -19.10 3.60
C ARG A 94 8.77 -18.89 4.63
N PHE A 95 8.51 -19.21 5.88
CA PHE A 95 9.44 -19.10 6.99
C PHE A 95 9.96 -20.47 7.41
N LYS A 96 11.05 -20.49 8.15
CA LYS A 96 11.70 -21.73 8.59
C LYS A 96 11.44 -21.97 10.06
N ASP A 97 11.47 -23.23 10.45
CA ASP A 97 11.47 -23.62 11.87
C ASP A 97 12.68 -22.98 12.58
N GLY A 98 12.45 -22.38 13.75
CA GLY A 98 13.46 -21.67 14.52
C GLY A 98 13.72 -20.21 14.09
N ASP A 99 13.08 -19.71 13.04
CA ASP A 99 13.26 -18.30 12.60
C ASP A 99 12.88 -17.31 13.70
N THR A 100 13.45 -16.10 13.58
CA THR A 100 12.94 -14.92 14.30
C THR A 100 12.28 -13.98 13.29
N ILE A 101 10.99 -13.76 13.45
CA ILE A 101 10.17 -12.89 12.59
C ILE A 101 9.90 -11.58 13.32
N THR A 102 10.19 -10.44 12.69
CA THR A 102 9.88 -9.11 13.23
C THR A 102 8.70 -8.50 12.50
N VAL A 103 7.77 -7.90 13.25
CA VAL A 103 6.58 -7.24 12.71
C VAL A 103 6.50 -5.81 13.25
N GLU A 104 6.36 -4.83 12.36
CA GLU A 104 6.37 -3.40 12.67
C GLU A 104 5.32 -2.64 11.87
N PRO A 105 4.80 -1.49 12.37
CA PRO A 105 3.92 -0.62 11.60
C PRO A 105 4.69 0.09 10.48
N TRP A 106 3.97 0.70 9.52
CA TRP A 106 4.60 1.66 8.60
C TRP A 106 5.31 2.78 9.37
N ARG A 107 6.54 3.05 9.04
CA ARG A 107 7.35 4.12 9.63
C ARG A 107 7.46 5.30 8.67
N SER A 108 6.42 6.10 8.62
CA SER A 108 6.39 7.31 7.79
C SER A 108 5.65 8.43 8.53
N ALA A 109 6.13 9.65 8.40
CA ALA A 109 5.44 10.83 8.93
C ALA A 109 4.02 10.98 8.34
N GLY A 110 3.82 10.55 7.08
CA GLY A 110 2.52 10.54 6.42
C GLY A 110 1.53 9.50 6.94
N PHE A 111 2.01 8.53 7.76
CA PHE A 111 1.20 7.46 8.37
C PHE A 111 1.50 7.34 9.86
N PRO A 112 1.02 8.29 10.68
CA PRO A 112 1.26 8.22 12.13
C PRO A 112 0.62 6.96 12.73
N VAL A 113 1.32 6.34 13.69
CA VAL A 113 0.82 5.14 14.38
C VAL A 113 -0.38 5.52 15.24
N ILE A 114 -1.50 4.82 15.06
CA ILE A 114 -2.68 4.91 15.93
C ILE A 114 -2.43 4.05 17.17
N ARG A 115 -2.15 2.78 16.97
CA ARG A 115 -1.83 1.82 18.03
C ARG A 115 -1.14 0.58 17.44
N ASP A 116 -0.10 0.08 18.08
CA ASP A 116 0.67 -1.11 17.70
C ASP A 116 1.07 -1.09 16.20
N LEU A 117 0.43 -1.92 15.37
CA LEU A 117 0.69 -2.01 13.93
C LEU A 117 -0.26 -1.16 13.07
N MET A 118 -1.32 -0.63 13.68
CA MET A 118 -2.32 0.19 12.99
C MET A 118 -1.80 1.62 12.79
N VAL A 119 -1.94 2.16 11.58
CA VAL A 119 -1.52 3.51 11.20
C VAL A 119 -2.66 4.31 10.57
N ASP A 120 -2.65 5.63 10.74
CA ASP A 120 -3.59 6.53 10.08
C ASP A 120 -3.20 6.74 8.61
N ARG A 121 -4.04 6.27 7.70
CA ARG A 121 -3.86 6.45 6.25
C ARG A 121 -4.82 7.47 5.63
N SER A 122 -5.52 8.26 6.44
CA SER A 122 -6.45 9.30 5.97
C SER A 122 -5.81 10.32 5.02
N ALA A 123 -4.48 10.46 5.06
CA ALA A 123 -3.72 11.26 4.10
C ALA A 123 -3.93 10.79 2.64
N TYR A 124 -4.04 9.49 2.40
CA TYR A 124 -4.33 8.94 1.07
C TYR A 124 -5.74 9.29 0.60
N ASP A 125 -6.71 9.23 1.47
CA ASP A 125 -8.10 9.62 1.15
C ASP A 125 -8.17 11.10 0.75
N LYS A 126 -7.48 11.98 1.48
CA LYS A 126 -7.39 13.41 1.16
C LYS A 126 -6.72 13.67 -0.20
N ILE A 127 -5.69 12.90 -0.57
CA ILE A 127 -5.08 12.96 -1.90
C ILE A 127 -6.09 12.53 -2.97
N MET A 128 -6.81 11.42 -2.74
CA MET A 128 -7.83 10.95 -3.68
C MET A 128 -8.97 11.94 -3.83
N GLN A 129 -9.44 12.56 -2.76
CA GLN A 129 -10.45 13.63 -2.79
C GLN A 129 -10.00 14.86 -3.58
N ALA A 130 -8.70 15.16 -3.62
CA ALA A 130 -8.17 16.31 -4.36
C ALA A 130 -8.27 16.16 -5.89
N GLY A 131 -8.35 14.94 -6.44
CA GLY A 131 -8.41 14.77 -7.89
C GLY A 131 -8.50 13.32 -8.40
N GLY A 132 -8.55 12.33 -7.52
CA GLY A 132 -8.54 10.91 -7.90
C GLY A 132 -9.87 10.38 -8.47
N TYR A 133 -10.71 11.25 -9.04
CA TYR A 133 -12.05 10.93 -9.52
C TYR A 133 -12.32 11.56 -10.89
N VAL A 134 -13.43 11.19 -11.51
CA VAL A 134 -14.00 11.79 -12.72
C VAL A 134 -15.35 12.39 -12.35
N SER A 135 -15.50 13.71 -12.50
CA SER A 135 -16.74 14.45 -12.18
C SER A 135 -17.55 14.85 -13.41
N ILE A 136 -16.91 14.87 -14.58
CA ILE A 136 -17.51 15.33 -15.83
C ILE A 136 -17.81 14.14 -16.73
N LYS A 137 -19.09 13.98 -17.12
CA LYS A 137 -19.47 13.01 -18.14
C LYS A 137 -18.98 13.48 -19.51
N THR A 138 -18.10 12.72 -20.11
CA THR A 138 -17.46 13.05 -21.40
C THR A 138 -18.05 12.22 -22.53
N GLY A 139 -19.05 12.72 -23.23
CA GLY A 139 -19.57 12.13 -24.44
C GLY A 139 -20.72 11.13 -24.25
N GLY A 140 -21.21 10.63 -25.39
CA GLY A 140 -22.26 9.61 -25.51
C GLY A 140 -21.72 8.19 -25.53
N ILE A 141 -22.60 7.23 -25.80
CA ILE A 141 -22.25 5.83 -26.07
C ILE A 141 -21.63 5.77 -27.48
N PRO A 142 -20.39 5.25 -27.64
CA PRO A 142 -19.83 5.06 -28.99
C PRO A 142 -20.55 3.94 -29.72
N ASP A 143 -20.40 3.92 -31.06
CA ASP A 143 -20.89 2.81 -31.91
C ASP A 143 -20.28 1.49 -31.45
N ALA A 144 -21.04 0.38 -31.60
CA ALA A 144 -20.64 -0.95 -31.11
C ALA A 144 -19.29 -1.43 -31.71
N ASN A 145 -18.96 -1.00 -32.92
CA ASN A 145 -17.68 -1.34 -33.57
C ASN A 145 -16.57 -0.30 -33.35
N ALA A 146 -16.84 0.78 -32.62
CA ALA A 146 -15.82 1.78 -32.34
C ALA A 146 -14.77 1.25 -31.37
N ILE A 147 -13.51 1.58 -31.59
CA ILE A 147 -12.40 1.36 -30.65
C ILE A 147 -12.04 2.73 -30.04
N PRO A 148 -12.66 3.11 -28.91
CA PRO A 148 -12.45 4.43 -28.29
C PRO A 148 -11.02 4.66 -27.83
N ILE A 149 -10.28 3.58 -27.55
CA ILE A 149 -8.92 3.58 -27.05
C ILE A 149 -8.18 2.32 -27.53
N ALA A 150 -6.94 2.47 -27.97
CA ALA A 150 -6.11 1.33 -28.37
C ALA A 150 -5.81 0.42 -27.17
N LYS A 151 -5.86 -0.89 -27.37
CA LYS A 151 -5.64 -1.89 -26.32
C LYS A 151 -4.37 -1.66 -25.48
N PRO A 152 -3.17 -1.38 -26.06
CA PRO A 152 -1.98 -1.15 -25.27
C PRO A 152 -2.10 0.04 -24.28
N ILE A 153 -2.83 1.09 -24.68
CA ILE A 153 -3.09 2.24 -23.83
C ILE A 153 -4.07 1.88 -22.70
N ALA A 154 -5.10 1.09 -23.02
CA ALA A 154 -6.05 0.59 -22.04
C ALA A 154 -5.35 -0.32 -21.01
N ASP A 155 -4.50 -1.23 -21.48
CA ASP A 155 -3.72 -2.13 -20.61
C ASP A 155 -2.82 -1.31 -19.66
N GLU A 156 -2.06 -0.34 -20.17
CA GLU A 156 -1.23 0.55 -19.33
C GLU A 156 -2.07 1.32 -18.29
N ALA A 157 -3.27 1.78 -18.68
CA ALA A 157 -4.18 2.45 -17.75
C ALA A 157 -4.68 1.49 -16.64
N MET A 158 -5.00 0.24 -16.98
CA MET A 158 -5.47 -0.77 -16.04
C MET A 158 -4.35 -1.26 -15.11
N ASP A 159 -3.13 -1.40 -15.61
CA ASP A 159 -1.95 -1.70 -14.78
C ASP A 159 -1.72 -0.61 -13.73
N ALA A 160 -1.87 0.66 -14.10
CA ALA A 160 -1.83 1.76 -13.15
C ALA A 160 -3.01 1.72 -12.15
N ALA A 161 -4.19 1.31 -12.61
CA ALA A 161 -5.39 1.17 -11.77
C ALA A 161 -5.29 0.04 -10.73
N ALA A 162 -4.36 -0.90 -10.89
CA ALA A 162 -4.16 -2.01 -9.95
C ALA A 162 -3.73 -1.55 -8.54
N CYS A 163 -3.35 -0.28 -8.37
CA CYS A 163 -2.97 0.28 -7.07
C CYS A 163 -4.13 0.18 -6.05
N ILE A 164 -3.88 -0.49 -4.92
CA ILE A 164 -4.84 -0.70 -3.83
C ILE A 164 -4.67 0.28 -2.65
N GLY A 165 -3.81 1.29 -2.78
CA GLY A 165 -3.60 2.29 -1.73
C GLY A 165 -3.05 1.74 -0.41
N CYS A 166 -2.28 0.66 -0.43
CA CYS A 166 -1.80 -0.01 0.79
C CYS A 166 -0.71 0.77 1.56
N GLY A 167 0.02 1.68 0.91
CA GLY A 167 1.09 2.46 1.54
C GLY A 167 2.49 1.83 1.48
N ALA A 168 2.66 0.62 0.95
CA ALA A 168 3.96 -0.05 0.85
C ALA A 168 5.02 0.81 0.12
N CYS A 169 4.61 1.54 -0.92
CA CYS A 169 5.50 2.43 -1.66
C CYS A 169 6.05 3.59 -0.82
N VAL A 170 5.26 4.13 0.11
CA VAL A 170 5.70 5.15 1.07
C VAL A 170 6.61 4.52 2.12
N ALA A 171 6.21 3.38 2.66
CA ALA A 171 6.97 2.64 3.65
C ALA A 171 8.37 2.26 3.12
N ALA A 172 8.47 1.75 1.89
CA ALA A 172 9.74 1.39 1.25
C ALA A 172 10.63 2.59 0.92
N CYS A 173 10.05 3.78 0.79
CA CYS A 173 10.77 4.95 0.32
C CYS A 173 11.59 5.61 1.43
N LYS A 174 12.89 5.82 1.22
CA LYS A 174 13.77 6.51 2.19
C LYS A 174 13.27 7.91 2.54
N ASN A 175 12.57 8.57 1.62
CA ASN A 175 12.02 9.90 1.82
C ASN A 175 10.53 9.88 2.24
N GLY A 176 9.90 8.72 2.38
CA GLY A 176 8.47 8.62 2.65
C GLY A 176 7.58 9.24 1.56
N SER A 177 8.00 9.16 0.28
CA SER A 177 7.29 9.80 -0.83
C SER A 177 6.08 8.98 -1.28
N ALA A 178 4.94 9.63 -1.49
CA ALA A 178 3.73 9.01 -2.03
C ALA A 178 3.63 9.11 -3.57
N MET A 179 4.73 9.46 -4.25
CA MET A 179 4.74 9.70 -5.71
C MET A 179 4.21 8.51 -6.52
N LEU A 180 4.52 7.25 -6.15
CA LEU A 180 4.00 6.09 -6.88
C LEU A 180 2.47 5.97 -6.73
N PHE A 181 1.93 6.20 -5.54
CA PHE A 181 0.49 6.19 -5.29
C PHE A 181 -0.23 7.28 -6.11
N VAL A 182 0.24 8.53 -6.04
CA VAL A 182 -0.33 9.66 -6.79
C VAL A 182 -0.23 9.41 -8.29
N SER A 183 0.94 8.98 -8.77
CA SER A 183 1.20 8.76 -10.19
C SER A 183 0.36 7.63 -10.78
N ALA A 184 0.08 6.59 -10.04
CA ALA A 184 -0.79 5.50 -10.48
C ALA A 184 -2.18 6.01 -10.87
N LYS A 185 -2.82 6.81 -9.99
CA LYS A 185 -4.14 7.38 -10.28
C LYS A 185 -4.11 8.44 -11.37
N VAL A 186 -3.11 9.33 -11.37
CA VAL A 186 -2.96 10.33 -12.43
C VAL A 186 -2.73 9.66 -13.80
N SER A 187 -1.87 8.63 -13.86
CA SER A 187 -1.62 7.88 -15.10
C SER A 187 -2.86 7.17 -15.62
N GLN A 188 -3.56 6.45 -14.76
CA GLN A 188 -4.81 5.78 -15.11
C GLN A 188 -5.75 6.74 -15.84
N LEU A 189 -6.05 7.87 -15.22
CA LEU A 189 -7.03 8.82 -15.74
C LEU A 189 -6.50 9.71 -16.88
N ALA A 190 -5.17 9.90 -16.97
CA ALA A 190 -4.58 10.61 -18.12
C ALA A 190 -4.58 9.78 -19.40
N LEU A 191 -4.54 8.45 -19.28
CA LEU A 191 -4.59 7.53 -20.43
C LEU A 191 -6.01 7.30 -20.94
N LEU A 192 -7.01 7.38 -20.06
CA LEU A 192 -8.41 7.14 -20.38
C LEU A 192 -9.12 8.41 -20.88
N PRO A 193 -10.01 8.33 -21.88
CA PRO A 193 -10.77 9.48 -22.38
C PRO A 193 -11.54 10.20 -21.28
N GLN A 194 -12.13 9.45 -20.35
CA GLN A 194 -12.93 9.95 -19.22
C GLN A 194 -12.16 10.89 -18.29
N GLY A 195 -10.85 10.71 -18.18
CA GLY A 195 -9.99 11.51 -17.31
C GLY A 195 -9.37 12.75 -17.96
N LYS A 196 -9.49 12.92 -19.28
CA LYS A 196 -8.80 13.97 -20.07
C LYS A 196 -9.20 15.38 -19.69
N VAL A 197 -10.50 15.63 -19.47
CA VAL A 197 -11.02 16.98 -19.18
C VAL A 197 -10.40 17.56 -17.91
N GLU A 198 -10.18 16.72 -16.91
CA GLU A 198 -9.66 17.13 -15.59
C GLU A 198 -8.15 16.88 -15.42
N ALA A 199 -7.46 16.37 -16.44
CA ALA A 199 -6.08 15.88 -16.30
C ALA A 199 -5.12 16.93 -15.72
N ALA A 200 -5.16 18.17 -16.22
CA ALA A 200 -4.29 19.25 -15.77
C ALA A 200 -4.57 19.63 -14.30
N ARG A 201 -5.86 19.83 -13.96
CA ARG A 201 -6.28 20.13 -12.59
C ARG A 201 -5.91 19.00 -11.63
N ARG A 202 -6.18 17.75 -12.01
CA ARG A 202 -5.86 16.55 -11.24
C ARG A 202 -4.38 16.46 -10.90
N ALA A 203 -3.50 16.58 -11.90
CA ALA A 203 -2.05 16.48 -11.69
C ALA A 203 -1.55 17.52 -10.69
N LYS A 204 -2.00 18.78 -10.85
CA LYS A 204 -1.62 19.85 -9.91
C LYS A 204 -2.19 19.64 -8.50
N ALA A 205 -3.49 19.35 -8.40
CA ALA A 205 -4.17 19.25 -7.11
C ALA A 205 -3.70 18.06 -6.28
N MET A 206 -3.56 16.87 -6.88
CA MET A 206 -3.12 15.67 -6.15
C MET A 206 -1.66 15.78 -5.71
N LEU A 207 -0.79 16.36 -6.56
CA LEU A 207 0.62 16.56 -6.19
C LEU A 207 0.75 17.60 -5.07
N SER A 208 0.06 18.75 -5.18
CA SER A 208 0.05 19.78 -4.14
C SER A 208 -0.49 19.24 -2.80
N LYS A 209 -1.55 18.41 -2.85
CA LYS A 209 -2.10 17.79 -1.65
C LYS A 209 -1.13 16.80 -1.02
N MET A 210 -0.38 16.04 -1.81
CA MET A 210 0.68 15.16 -1.32
C MET A 210 1.76 15.93 -0.55
N ASP A 211 2.21 17.06 -1.12
CA ASP A 211 3.23 17.92 -0.48
C ASP A 211 2.69 18.56 0.81
N GLU A 212 1.45 19.06 0.78
CA GLU A 212 0.77 19.65 1.97
C GLU A 212 0.66 18.65 3.13
N LEU A 213 0.46 17.37 2.83
CA LEU A 213 0.32 16.31 3.82
C LEU A 213 1.65 15.76 4.35
N GLY A 214 2.77 16.36 3.95
CA GLY A 214 4.10 16.08 4.48
C GLY A 214 4.78 14.82 3.93
N PHE A 215 4.33 14.31 2.78
CA PHE A 215 5.06 13.26 2.08
C PHE A 215 6.34 13.83 1.44
N GLY A 216 7.43 13.08 1.54
CA GLY A 216 8.73 13.52 1.05
C GLY A 216 8.88 13.48 -0.48
N ASN A 217 9.92 14.15 -0.96
CA ASN A 217 10.23 14.24 -2.39
C ASN A 217 10.77 12.91 -2.95
N CYS A 218 10.38 12.60 -4.19
CA CYS A 218 10.88 11.44 -4.90
C CYS A 218 12.32 11.66 -5.38
N THR A 219 13.22 10.74 -5.02
CA THR A 219 14.61 10.68 -5.51
C THR A 219 14.85 9.51 -6.46
N ASN A 220 13.79 8.90 -6.97
CA ASN A 220 13.80 7.87 -8.01
C ASN A 220 14.63 6.62 -7.66
N THR A 221 14.59 6.17 -6.41
CA THR A 221 15.34 4.99 -5.94
C THR A 221 14.75 3.66 -6.38
N ARG A 222 13.52 3.64 -6.90
CA ARG A 222 12.73 2.46 -7.33
C ARG A 222 12.32 1.50 -6.21
N ALA A 223 12.64 1.74 -4.96
CA ALA A 223 12.21 0.88 -3.85
C ALA A 223 10.68 0.71 -3.80
N CYS A 224 9.94 1.76 -4.16
CA CYS A 224 8.47 1.72 -4.19
C CYS A 224 7.90 0.73 -5.24
N GLU A 225 8.56 0.56 -6.38
CA GLU A 225 8.17 -0.43 -7.41
C GLU A 225 8.54 -1.84 -6.95
N ALA A 226 9.74 -2.02 -6.38
CA ALA A 226 10.23 -3.31 -5.93
C ALA A 226 9.36 -3.93 -4.82
N GLU A 227 8.85 -3.11 -3.91
CA GLU A 227 8.02 -3.53 -2.78
C GLU A 227 6.51 -3.42 -3.05
N CYS A 228 6.11 -3.08 -4.28
CA CYS A 228 4.70 -2.93 -4.61
C CYS A 228 3.99 -4.29 -4.73
N PRO A 229 2.97 -4.61 -3.89
CA PRO A 229 2.27 -5.88 -3.96
C PRO A 229 1.38 -6.00 -5.21
N LYS A 230 1.21 -4.92 -5.97
CA LYS A 230 0.46 -4.87 -7.24
C LYS A 230 1.34 -4.56 -8.45
N LEU A 231 2.65 -4.57 -8.28
CA LEU A 231 3.65 -4.39 -9.34
C LEU A 231 3.43 -3.11 -10.17
N VAL A 232 2.94 -2.04 -9.53
CA VAL A 232 2.72 -0.75 -10.20
C VAL A 232 4.06 -0.17 -10.64
N SER A 233 4.21 0.08 -11.94
CA SER A 233 5.47 0.54 -12.53
C SER A 233 5.82 1.97 -12.16
N ILE A 234 7.11 2.21 -11.92
CA ILE A 234 7.68 3.54 -11.73
C ILE A 234 7.53 4.46 -12.96
N SER A 235 7.27 3.91 -14.15
CA SER A 235 6.96 4.68 -15.37
C SER A 235 5.79 5.63 -15.17
N ASN A 236 4.88 5.31 -14.26
CA ASN A 236 3.77 6.18 -13.88
C ASN A 236 4.26 7.51 -13.29
N ILE A 237 5.38 7.53 -12.56
CA ILE A 237 5.99 8.77 -12.04
C ILE A 237 6.47 9.66 -13.19
N ALA A 238 7.08 9.08 -14.21
CA ALA A 238 7.48 9.84 -15.40
C ALA A 238 6.27 10.45 -16.12
N ARG A 239 5.15 9.71 -16.19
CA ARG A 239 3.88 10.22 -16.75
C ARG A 239 3.32 11.36 -15.89
N LEU A 240 3.26 11.21 -14.58
CA LEU A 240 2.82 12.28 -13.67
C LEU A 240 3.64 13.56 -13.88
N ASN A 241 4.97 13.45 -14.00
CA ASN A 241 5.83 14.59 -14.25
C ASN A 241 5.48 15.29 -15.58
N ARG A 242 5.23 14.53 -16.67
CA ARG A 242 4.78 15.10 -17.94
C ARG A 242 3.43 15.80 -17.83
N GLU A 243 2.45 15.18 -17.18
CA GLU A 243 1.11 15.77 -16.97
C GLU A 243 1.22 17.07 -16.16
N PHE A 244 2.06 17.08 -15.12
CA PHE A 244 2.28 18.26 -14.27
C PHE A 244 2.95 19.41 -15.04
N ILE A 245 4.01 19.12 -15.81
CA ILE A 245 4.70 20.13 -16.63
C ILE A 245 3.73 20.69 -17.69
N ALA A 246 3.01 19.81 -18.38
CA ALA A 246 2.02 20.22 -19.37
C ALA A 246 0.89 21.06 -18.76
N ALA A 247 0.50 20.77 -17.52
CA ALA A 247 -0.49 21.56 -16.79
C ALA A 247 0.02 22.94 -16.39
N LYS A 248 1.30 23.05 -16.05
CA LYS A 248 1.94 24.36 -15.72
C LYS A 248 2.14 25.26 -16.95
N LEU A 249 2.35 24.68 -18.12
CA LEU A 249 2.50 25.45 -19.37
C LEU A 249 1.16 25.99 -19.92
N LYS A 250 0.02 25.56 -19.37
CA LYS A 250 -1.32 26.01 -19.77
C LYS A 250 -1.89 27.13 -18.88
N ASP A 251 -1.22 27.41 -17.75
CA ASP A 251 -1.52 28.56 -16.89
C ASP A 251 -0.87 29.82 -17.46
#